data_02d1d8f8464006edc2f9c389fb84c716
#
_entry.id   02d1d8f8464006edc2f9c389fb84c716
#
_cell.length_a   1.000
_cell.length_b   1.000
_cell.length_c   1.000
_cell.angle_alpha   90.00
_cell.angle_beta   90.00
_cell.angle_gamma   90.00
#
_symmetry.space_group_name_H-M   'P 1'
#
loop_
_entity.id
_entity.type
_entity.pdbx_description
1 polymer ?
#
loop_
_entity_poly.entity_id
_entity_poly.type
_entity_poly.pdbx_seq_one_letter_code
_entity_poly.pdbx_strand_id
1 'polypeptide(L)'
;MNETRPHVVPTDPGTKWVKDPSPAIDVPPDEETEPAADGRWPAEARRTGLHSCVAPTVVEIPGGGYRMYYTHVSPRPGCPQGANDYGNATSRILSATSVDGADWNPEPGVRLSPQQGGAGEYRVVAPEVVPIPDGSGRWRMYYECCPGTQAEASTIRSAVSADGLKWTVESGDRLSGSGGSFNAPRVLALDDGRCRMYCSDQVEGIVSAISEDDGYNFTLEAGRRIVRELPYEAHVAYAPEVLRIEGGGYRMYYAGYRDPTYTCILTAVSDDGLTWHKGSEPVILPGGPYDSAKCSEMAVIRLPQVEGQPPRYRMFWEGCDGTGPDKRGVWRVVSATSANDDE
;
A
#
# COMPACT_ATOMS: atom_id res chain seq x y z
N MET A 1 4.83 -27.08 9.91
CA MET A 1 5.28 -25.67 9.87
C MET A 1 4.07 -24.89 9.41
N ASN A 2 3.51 -24.02 10.25
CA ASN A 2 2.42 -23.15 9.79
C ASN A 2 3.00 -22.22 8.75
N GLU A 3 2.62 -22.41 7.48
CA GLU A 3 2.86 -21.41 6.45
C GLU A 3 2.05 -20.18 6.85
N THR A 4 2.74 -19.10 7.26
CA THR A 4 2.11 -17.82 7.52
C THR A 4 1.52 -17.33 6.19
N ARG A 5 0.20 -17.36 6.09
CA ARG A 5 -0.51 -16.82 4.93
C ARG A 5 -0.59 -15.31 5.15
N PRO A 6 0.00 -14.47 4.28
CA PRO A 6 -0.13 -13.03 4.40
C PRO A 6 -1.61 -12.65 4.35
N HIS A 7 -1.97 -11.60 5.07
CA HIS A 7 -3.35 -11.10 5.19
C HIS A 7 -4.36 -12.06 5.88
N VAL A 8 -3.93 -13.17 6.47
CA VAL A 8 -4.78 -13.98 7.34
C VAL A 8 -4.46 -13.65 8.80
N VAL A 9 -5.45 -13.18 9.53
CA VAL A 9 -5.31 -12.74 10.92
C VAL A 9 -6.20 -13.56 11.84
N PRO A 10 -5.74 -13.88 13.09
CA PRO A 10 -6.51 -14.70 14.03
C PRO A 10 -7.78 -14.02 14.54
N THR A 11 -7.78 -12.68 14.60
CA THR A 11 -8.95 -11.91 15.05
C THR A 11 -9.10 -10.66 14.19
N ASP A 12 -10.30 -10.08 14.20
CA ASP A 12 -10.54 -8.78 13.58
C ASP A 12 -9.72 -7.68 14.28
N PRO A 13 -8.89 -6.90 13.55
CA PRO A 13 -8.16 -5.77 14.14
C PRO A 13 -9.06 -4.65 14.67
N GLY A 14 -10.33 -4.61 14.26
CA GLY A 14 -11.31 -3.65 14.73
C GLY A 14 -11.20 -2.23 14.13
N THR A 15 -11.69 -1.25 14.88
CA THR A 15 -11.86 0.13 14.38
C THR A 15 -11.11 1.16 15.23
N LYS A 16 -10.51 0.75 16.34
CA LYS A 16 -9.82 1.67 17.27
C LYS A 16 -8.30 1.58 17.06
N TRP A 17 -7.69 2.73 16.79
CA TRP A 17 -6.27 2.84 16.49
C TRP A 17 -5.63 4.01 17.22
N VAL A 18 -4.46 3.79 17.82
CA VAL A 18 -3.65 4.82 18.48
C VAL A 18 -2.45 5.14 17.60
N LYS A 19 -2.36 6.37 17.09
CA LYS A 19 -1.29 6.81 16.21
C LYS A 19 0.05 6.84 16.94
N ASP A 20 1.08 6.36 16.24
CA ASP A 20 2.45 6.46 16.71
C ASP A 20 2.97 7.90 16.56
N PRO A 21 3.87 8.36 17.46
CA PRO A 21 4.33 9.76 17.48
C PRO A 21 5.33 10.11 16.38
N SER A 22 5.91 9.11 15.73
CA SER A 22 6.95 9.26 14.71
C SER A 22 6.57 8.52 13.43
N PRO A 23 7.04 8.96 12.26
CA PRO A 23 6.83 8.22 11.03
C PRO A 23 7.64 6.91 11.04
N ALA A 24 7.09 5.85 10.45
CA ALA A 24 7.78 4.59 10.20
C ALA A 24 8.86 4.76 9.13
N ILE A 25 8.55 5.48 8.05
CA ILE A 25 9.50 5.86 7.00
C ILE A 25 9.38 7.36 6.76
N ASP A 26 10.48 8.08 7.00
CA ASP A 26 10.60 9.51 6.73
C ASP A 26 11.34 9.74 5.40
N VAL A 27 11.24 10.94 4.88
CA VAL A 27 12.04 11.46 3.76
C VAL A 27 13.29 12.14 4.31
N PRO A 28 14.33 12.42 3.45
CA PRO A 28 15.52 13.15 3.89
C PRO A 28 15.18 14.52 4.49
N PRO A 29 15.98 15.04 5.42
CA PRO A 29 15.84 16.40 5.91
C PRO A 29 16.13 17.43 4.81
N ASP A 30 15.61 18.66 4.96
CA ASP A 30 15.78 19.72 3.96
C ASP A 30 17.24 20.14 3.77
N GLU A 31 18.07 20.00 4.79
CA GLU A 31 19.49 20.30 4.77
C GLU A 31 20.34 19.20 4.13
N GLU A 32 19.77 18.02 3.91
CA GLU A 32 20.51 16.91 3.31
C GLU A 32 20.78 17.19 1.84
N THR A 33 22.05 17.27 1.48
CA THR A 33 22.50 17.58 0.13
C THR A 33 22.97 16.36 -0.65
N GLU A 34 23.31 15.29 0.06
CA GLU A 34 23.81 14.05 -0.52
C GLU A 34 22.90 12.87 -0.16
N PRO A 35 22.73 11.91 -1.05
CA PRO A 35 21.97 10.72 -0.75
C PRO A 35 22.71 9.86 0.30
N ALA A 36 21.95 9.05 1.03
CA ALA A 36 22.54 8.01 1.85
C ALA A 36 23.44 7.09 0.99
N ALA A 37 24.45 6.51 1.60
CA ALA A 37 25.44 5.66 0.93
C ALA A 37 24.84 4.48 0.15
N ASP A 38 23.64 4.06 0.49
CA ASP A 38 22.86 3.03 -0.23
C ASP A 38 22.14 3.54 -1.49
N GLY A 39 22.24 4.82 -1.82
CA GLY A 39 21.64 5.42 -3.01
C GLY A 39 20.11 5.51 -2.98
N ARG A 40 19.47 5.41 -1.83
CA ARG A 40 18.01 5.56 -1.70
C ARG A 40 17.54 6.97 -2.02
N TRP A 41 18.28 7.96 -1.60
CA TRP A 41 17.94 9.37 -1.80
C TRP A 41 18.75 9.97 -2.94
N PRO A 42 18.13 10.67 -3.88
CA PRO A 42 18.86 11.44 -4.87
C PRO A 42 19.58 12.62 -4.22
N ALA A 43 20.67 13.10 -4.85
CA ALA A 43 21.51 14.18 -4.32
C ALA A 43 20.73 15.48 -4.03
N GLU A 44 19.64 15.71 -4.74
CA GLU A 44 18.79 16.92 -4.63
C GLU A 44 17.67 16.74 -3.59
N ALA A 45 17.61 15.61 -2.88
CA ALA A 45 16.52 15.32 -1.94
C ALA A 45 16.43 16.37 -0.84
N ARG A 46 15.21 16.90 -0.65
CA ARG A 46 14.87 17.90 0.36
C ARG A 46 13.49 17.59 0.93
N ARG A 47 13.25 17.99 2.18
CA ARG A 47 11.90 17.93 2.79
C ARG A 47 11.03 19.13 2.36
N THR A 48 10.91 19.33 1.08
CA THR A 48 10.13 20.42 0.47
C THR A 48 8.89 19.94 -0.27
N GLY A 49 8.53 18.64 -0.10
CA GLY A 49 7.47 18.00 -0.87
C GLY A 49 7.87 17.58 -2.28
N LEU A 50 9.14 17.76 -2.66
CA LEU A 50 9.67 17.24 -3.93
C LEU A 50 9.90 15.72 -3.88
N HIS A 51 10.06 15.17 -2.66
CA HIS A 51 10.24 13.74 -2.41
C HIS A 51 9.19 13.26 -1.41
N SER A 52 8.73 12.03 -1.58
CA SER A 52 7.72 11.42 -0.73
C SER A 52 7.94 9.92 -0.59
N CYS A 53 7.51 9.37 0.55
CA CYS A 53 7.42 7.93 0.79
C CYS A 53 5.96 7.57 1.03
N VAL A 54 5.40 6.71 0.16
CA VAL A 54 3.96 6.45 0.06
C VAL A 54 3.68 4.97 -0.19
N ALA A 55 2.42 4.57 -0.10
CA ALA A 55 1.90 3.26 -0.51
C ALA A 55 2.70 2.08 0.08
N PRO A 56 2.71 1.88 1.40
CA PRO A 56 3.41 0.77 2.02
C PRO A 56 2.68 -0.56 1.81
N THR A 57 3.45 -1.65 1.70
CA THR A 57 3.02 -3.02 1.99
C THR A 57 4.05 -3.68 2.91
N VAL A 58 3.61 -4.58 3.78
CA VAL A 58 4.51 -5.20 4.77
C VAL A 58 4.30 -6.71 4.80
N VAL A 59 5.39 -7.45 4.77
CA VAL A 59 5.38 -8.92 4.84
C VAL A 59 6.25 -9.40 6.00
N GLU A 60 5.86 -10.52 6.60
CA GLU A 60 6.75 -11.28 7.49
C GLU A 60 7.84 -11.95 6.66
N ILE A 61 9.10 -11.88 7.12
CA ILE A 61 10.22 -12.49 6.43
C ILE A 61 10.61 -13.83 7.08
N PRO A 62 11.09 -14.81 6.29
CA PRO A 62 11.61 -16.06 6.83
C PRO A 62 12.74 -15.80 7.84
N GLY A 63 12.63 -16.41 9.01
CA GLY A 63 13.58 -16.19 10.10
C GLY A 63 13.15 -15.16 11.13
N GLY A 64 12.03 -14.48 10.92
CA GLY A 64 11.40 -13.53 11.83
C GLY A 64 11.61 -12.07 11.45
N GLY A 65 10.74 -11.22 11.95
CA GLY A 65 10.67 -9.80 11.62
C GLY A 65 9.90 -9.51 10.32
N TYR A 66 9.98 -8.29 9.86
CA TYR A 66 9.16 -7.75 8.80
C TYR A 66 10.01 -7.06 7.74
N ARG A 67 9.53 -7.06 6.49
CA ARG A 67 10.01 -6.19 5.43
C ARG A 67 8.85 -5.35 4.91
N MET A 68 9.03 -4.04 4.91
CA MET A 68 8.16 -3.09 4.24
C MET A 68 8.70 -2.81 2.85
N TYR A 69 7.85 -2.81 1.85
CA TYR A 69 8.10 -2.20 0.56
C TYR A 69 7.26 -0.93 0.47
N TYR A 70 7.83 0.11 -0.10
CA TYR A 70 7.15 1.39 -0.24
C TYR A 70 7.59 2.12 -1.50
N THR A 71 6.76 3.01 -1.96
CA THR A 71 7.05 3.84 -3.12
C THR A 71 7.80 5.09 -2.69
N HIS A 72 8.97 5.32 -3.25
CA HIS A 72 9.67 6.60 -3.16
C HIS A 72 9.38 7.41 -4.42
N VAL A 73 8.75 8.57 -4.25
CA VAL A 73 8.40 9.50 -5.32
C VAL A 73 9.41 10.64 -5.34
N SER A 74 9.85 11.04 -6.52
CA SER A 74 10.84 12.09 -6.74
C SER A 74 10.55 12.86 -8.03
N PRO A 75 11.19 14.03 -8.25
CA PRO A 75 11.10 14.75 -9.52
C PRO A 75 11.52 13.87 -10.70
N ARG A 76 10.74 13.87 -11.78
CA ARG A 76 11.17 13.31 -13.05
C ARG A 76 12.21 14.25 -13.69
N PRO A 77 13.20 13.75 -14.45
CA PRO A 77 14.21 14.57 -15.09
C PRO A 77 13.58 15.74 -15.88
N GLY A 78 14.04 16.95 -15.61
CA GLY A 78 13.51 18.18 -16.20
C GLY A 78 12.20 18.72 -15.59
N CYS A 79 11.67 18.09 -14.55
CA CYS A 79 10.43 18.47 -13.90
C CYS A 79 10.68 18.82 -12.41
N PRO A 80 10.80 20.09 -12.03
CA PRO A 80 11.21 20.50 -10.68
C PRO A 80 10.10 20.35 -9.61
N GLN A 81 8.83 20.16 -9.98
CA GLN A 81 7.71 20.09 -9.04
C GLN A 81 7.67 18.76 -8.25
N GLY A 82 8.25 17.71 -8.79
CA GLY A 82 8.41 16.43 -8.08
C GLY A 82 7.11 15.82 -7.56
N ALA A 83 7.14 15.32 -6.34
CA ALA A 83 6.05 14.59 -5.73
C ALA A 83 4.78 15.41 -5.48
N ASN A 84 4.86 16.73 -5.43
CA ASN A 84 3.70 17.61 -5.31
C ASN A 84 2.93 17.81 -6.62
N ASP A 85 3.51 17.41 -7.73
CA ASP A 85 2.85 17.34 -9.02
C ASP A 85 3.05 15.93 -9.60
N TYR A 86 2.08 15.07 -9.41
CA TYR A 86 2.16 13.67 -9.78
C TYR A 86 2.45 13.44 -11.27
N GLY A 87 1.98 14.34 -12.14
CA GLY A 87 2.29 14.31 -13.57
C GLY A 87 3.76 14.55 -13.90
N ASN A 88 4.49 15.24 -13.02
CA ASN A 88 5.91 15.56 -13.14
C ASN A 88 6.82 14.64 -12.29
N ALA A 89 6.26 13.69 -11.60
CA ALA A 89 6.98 12.77 -10.75
C ALA A 89 7.47 11.52 -11.50
N THR A 90 8.55 10.94 -10.98
CA THR A 90 8.95 9.55 -11.18
C THR A 90 8.91 8.81 -9.85
N SER A 91 8.92 7.49 -9.87
CA SER A 91 8.97 6.72 -8.63
C SER A 91 9.74 5.42 -8.76
N ARG A 92 10.15 4.87 -7.64
CA ARG A 92 10.81 3.57 -7.52
C ARG A 92 10.33 2.88 -6.24
N ILE A 93 10.40 1.56 -6.20
CA ILE A 93 10.07 0.79 -5.03
C ILE A 93 11.34 0.52 -4.22
N LEU A 94 11.30 0.89 -2.95
CA LEU A 94 12.34 0.67 -1.96
C LEU A 94 11.85 -0.30 -0.88
N SER A 95 12.73 -0.67 0.07
CA SER A 95 12.36 -1.48 1.21
C SER A 95 13.09 -1.09 2.48
N ALA A 96 12.51 -1.51 3.61
CA ALA A 96 13.07 -1.41 4.95
C ALA A 96 12.74 -2.67 5.73
N THR A 97 13.55 -3.02 6.74
CA THR A 97 13.29 -4.14 7.64
C THR A 97 13.06 -3.68 9.06
N SER A 98 12.28 -4.47 9.80
CA SER A 98 12.03 -4.28 11.23
C SER A 98 11.98 -5.64 11.93
N VAL A 99 12.44 -5.69 13.18
CA VAL A 99 12.34 -6.89 14.02
C VAL A 99 10.98 -6.97 14.70
N ASP A 100 10.41 -5.84 15.05
CA ASP A 100 9.22 -5.71 15.90
C ASP A 100 8.01 -5.02 15.21
N GLY A 101 8.22 -4.55 13.97
CA GLY A 101 7.23 -3.77 13.22
C GLY A 101 7.13 -2.30 13.67
N ALA A 102 7.97 -1.83 14.59
CA ALA A 102 7.98 -0.45 15.09
C ALA A 102 9.13 0.37 14.50
N ASP A 103 10.34 -0.10 14.72
CA ASP A 103 11.56 0.57 14.27
C ASP A 103 12.01 0.00 12.93
N TRP A 104 12.11 0.86 11.91
CA TRP A 104 12.38 0.47 10.53
C TRP A 104 13.77 0.89 10.08
N ASN A 105 14.54 -0.05 9.55
CA ASN A 105 15.86 0.16 8.99
C ASN A 105 15.78 0.05 7.47
N PRO A 106 15.91 1.15 6.71
CA PRO A 106 15.92 1.12 5.27
C PRO A 106 17.03 0.23 4.70
N GLU A 107 16.68 -0.60 3.70
CA GLU A 107 17.62 -1.49 3.03
C GLU A 107 18.26 -0.81 1.81
N PRO A 108 19.57 -1.02 1.56
CA PRO A 108 20.25 -0.46 0.39
C PRO A 108 19.67 -0.93 -0.94
N GLY A 109 19.69 -0.04 -1.93
CA GLY A 109 19.33 -0.32 -3.33
C GLY A 109 17.83 -0.23 -3.63
N VAL A 110 17.53 -0.29 -4.92
CA VAL A 110 16.18 -0.18 -5.49
C VAL A 110 15.62 -1.58 -5.73
N ARG A 111 14.39 -1.82 -5.31
CA ARG A 111 13.66 -3.09 -5.55
C ARG A 111 13.12 -3.15 -6.97
N LEU A 112 12.50 -2.06 -7.43
CA LEU A 112 12.01 -1.94 -8.79
C LEU A 112 12.10 -0.48 -9.25
N SER A 113 12.75 -0.25 -10.39
CA SER A 113 12.77 1.05 -11.05
C SER A 113 11.63 1.17 -12.08
N PRO A 114 11.21 2.40 -12.46
CA PRO A 114 10.17 2.58 -13.45
C PRO A 114 10.55 2.01 -14.83
N GLN A 115 11.85 2.07 -15.20
CA GLN A 115 12.34 1.49 -16.44
C GLN A 115 12.19 -0.05 -16.46
N GLN A 116 12.57 -0.72 -15.37
CA GLN A 116 12.40 -2.17 -15.23
C GLN A 116 10.91 -2.55 -15.20
N GLY A 117 10.08 -1.79 -14.49
CA GLY A 117 8.65 -2.02 -14.36
C GLY A 117 7.83 -1.69 -15.61
N GLY A 118 8.47 -1.16 -16.67
CA GLY A 118 7.79 -0.84 -17.94
C GLY A 118 7.08 0.51 -17.95
N ALA A 119 7.35 1.38 -16.98
CA ALA A 119 6.78 2.72 -16.88
C ALA A 119 7.67 3.82 -17.50
N GLY A 120 8.77 3.46 -18.16
CA GLY A 120 9.71 4.42 -18.76
C GLY A 120 10.30 5.37 -17.72
N GLU A 121 10.06 6.66 -17.88
CA GLU A 121 10.50 7.70 -16.93
C GLU A 121 9.44 8.03 -15.87
N TYR A 122 8.25 7.43 -15.98
CA TYR A 122 7.13 7.76 -15.10
C TYR A 122 7.15 6.94 -13.79
N ARG A 123 6.14 6.15 -13.47
CA ARG A 123 5.99 5.64 -12.12
C ARG A 123 5.67 4.16 -12.05
N VAL A 124 6.31 3.50 -11.09
CA VAL A 124 5.89 2.22 -10.51
C VAL A 124 5.51 2.48 -9.06
N VAL A 125 4.28 2.19 -8.68
CA VAL A 125 3.72 2.58 -7.37
C VAL A 125 2.92 1.46 -6.73
N ALA A 126 2.55 1.63 -5.48
CA ALA A 126 1.65 0.77 -4.72
C ALA A 126 2.03 -0.72 -4.80
N PRO A 127 3.23 -1.09 -4.31
CA PRO A 127 3.64 -2.49 -4.30
C PRO A 127 2.75 -3.31 -3.37
N GLU A 128 2.42 -4.53 -3.82
CA GLU A 128 1.83 -5.58 -3.01
C GLU A 128 2.70 -6.82 -3.14
N VAL A 129 3.21 -7.34 -2.02
CA VAL A 129 4.12 -8.49 -2.04
C VAL A 129 3.51 -9.67 -1.29
N VAL A 130 3.38 -10.79 -1.98
CA VAL A 130 2.81 -12.02 -1.41
C VAL A 130 3.67 -13.23 -1.79
N PRO A 131 3.69 -14.30 -0.97
CA PRO A 131 4.27 -15.57 -1.41
C PRO A 131 3.46 -16.15 -2.58
N ILE A 132 4.16 -16.78 -3.53
CA ILE A 132 3.51 -17.51 -4.61
C ILE A 132 3.03 -18.85 -4.04
N PRO A 133 1.74 -19.23 -4.20
CA PRO A 133 1.18 -20.43 -3.57
C PRO A 133 1.60 -21.75 -4.28
N ASP A 134 2.60 -21.72 -5.16
CA ASP A 134 3.13 -22.85 -5.91
C ASP A 134 4.12 -23.73 -5.12
N GLY A 135 4.35 -23.43 -3.85
CA GLY A 135 5.31 -24.14 -2.99
C GLY A 135 6.78 -23.86 -3.30
N SER A 136 7.10 -22.94 -4.21
CA SER A 136 8.48 -22.58 -4.59
C SER A 136 9.23 -21.77 -3.54
N GLY A 137 8.53 -21.19 -2.57
CA GLY A 137 9.08 -20.23 -1.61
C GLY A 137 9.44 -18.88 -2.20
N ARG A 138 9.05 -18.64 -3.45
CA ARG A 138 9.23 -17.34 -4.11
C ARG A 138 8.14 -16.36 -3.73
N TRP A 139 8.45 -15.08 -3.94
CA TRP A 139 7.56 -13.94 -3.74
C TRP A 139 7.13 -13.36 -5.08
N ARG A 140 5.89 -12.86 -5.16
CA ARG A 140 5.44 -12.00 -6.26
C ARG A 140 5.09 -10.62 -5.71
N MET A 141 5.62 -9.60 -6.38
CA MET A 141 5.25 -8.20 -6.18
C MET A 141 4.29 -7.82 -7.31
N TYR A 142 3.09 -7.41 -6.96
CA TYR A 142 2.22 -6.67 -7.87
C TYR A 142 2.49 -5.19 -7.69
N TYR A 143 2.35 -4.42 -8.74
CA TYR A 143 2.55 -2.98 -8.69
C TYR A 143 1.72 -2.28 -9.77
N GLU A 144 1.36 -1.03 -9.51
CA GLU A 144 0.77 -0.17 -10.50
C GLU A 144 1.86 0.36 -11.44
N CYS A 145 1.69 0.15 -12.73
CA CYS A 145 2.52 0.67 -13.80
C CYS A 145 1.82 1.87 -14.44
N CYS A 146 2.40 3.06 -14.26
CA CYS A 146 1.90 4.32 -14.80
C CYS A 146 2.84 4.82 -15.89
N PRO A 147 2.61 4.53 -17.17
CA PRO A 147 3.54 4.86 -18.26
C PRO A 147 3.48 6.32 -18.72
N GLY A 148 2.60 7.13 -18.17
CA GLY A 148 2.38 8.51 -18.55
C GLY A 148 1.89 9.42 -17.43
N THR A 149 1.21 10.49 -17.80
CA THR A 149 0.57 11.43 -16.87
C THR A 149 -0.65 10.78 -16.19
N GLN A 150 -1.29 11.48 -15.23
CA GLN A 150 -2.51 10.97 -14.60
C GLN A 150 -3.70 10.76 -15.57
N ALA A 151 -3.65 11.37 -16.75
CA ALA A 151 -4.68 11.21 -17.77
C ALA A 151 -4.55 9.86 -18.52
N GLU A 152 -3.42 9.18 -18.41
CA GLU A 152 -3.17 7.89 -19.04
C GLU A 152 -3.53 6.76 -18.09
N ALA A 153 -4.11 5.69 -18.66
CA ALA A 153 -4.50 4.52 -17.89
C ALA A 153 -3.28 3.83 -17.26
N SER A 154 -3.38 3.50 -15.98
CA SER A 154 -2.45 2.62 -15.31
C SER A 154 -2.89 1.16 -15.42
N THR A 155 -1.92 0.25 -15.33
CA THR A 155 -2.17 -1.20 -15.32
C THR A 155 -1.49 -1.84 -14.12
N ILE A 156 -1.96 -3.03 -13.72
CA ILE A 156 -1.31 -3.82 -12.69
C ILE A 156 -0.39 -4.82 -13.36
N ARG A 157 0.90 -4.77 -13.01
CA ARG A 157 1.96 -5.68 -13.43
C ARG A 157 2.55 -6.43 -12.26
N SER A 158 3.50 -7.33 -12.53
CA SER A 158 4.17 -8.07 -11.47
C SER A 158 5.64 -8.36 -11.76
N ALA A 159 6.34 -8.67 -10.66
CA ALA A 159 7.71 -9.17 -10.67
C ALA A 159 7.85 -10.29 -9.64
N VAL A 160 8.79 -11.20 -9.82
CA VAL A 160 9.06 -12.33 -8.92
C VAL A 160 10.44 -12.24 -8.31
N SER A 161 10.58 -12.76 -7.10
CA SER A 161 11.83 -12.78 -6.35
C SER A 161 11.98 -14.05 -5.51
N ALA A 162 13.20 -14.54 -5.34
CA ALA A 162 13.52 -15.61 -4.41
C ALA A 162 14.00 -15.09 -3.04
N ASP A 163 14.45 -13.84 -2.95
CA ASP A 163 15.06 -13.25 -1.74
C ASP A 163 14.34 -11.99 -1.24
N GLY A 164 13.36 -11.50 -2.00
CA GLY A 164 12.65 -10.25 -1.72
C GLY A 164 13.47 -8.98 -1.99
N LEU A 165 14.69 -9.11 -2.53
CA LEU A 165 15.61 -7.99 -2.79
C LEU A 165 15.85 -7.78 -4.29
N LYS A 166 16.00 -8.86 -5.04
CA LYS A 166 16.21 -8.85 -6.49
C LYS A 166 14.94 -9.33 -7.17
N TRP A 167 14.39 -8.49 -8.05
CA TRP A 167 13.11 -8.71 -8.70
C TRP A 167 13.26 -8.87 -10.20
N THR A 168 12.61 -9.88 -10.76
CA THR A 168 12.53 -10.13 -12.21
C THR A 168 11.11 -9.86 -12.67
N VAL A 169 10.92 -8.89 -13.55
CA VAL A 169 9.59 -8.51 -14.07
C VAL A 169 9.01 -9.65 -14.91
N GLU A 170 7.74 -9.93 -14.67
CA GLU A 170 6.94 -10.87 -15.47
C GLU A 170 6.29 -10.11 -16.65
N SER A 171 6.16 -10.79 -17.78
CA SER A 171 5.58 -10.18 -18.98
C SER A 171 4.07 -9.98 -18.89
N GLY A 172 3.55 -8.91 -19.50
CA GLY A 172 2.11 -8.60 -19.60
C GLY A 172 1.51 -8.00 -18.33
N ASP A 173 0.26 -7.59 -18.46
CA ASP A 173 -0.55 -7.04 -17.38
C ASP A 173 -1.27 -8.16 -16.63
N ARG A 174 -1.56 -7.94 -15.34
CA ARG A 174 -2.19 -8.96 -14.47
C ARG A 174 -3.70 -9.02 -14.58
N LEU A 175 -4.34 -7.89 -14.93
CA LEU A 175 -5.75 -7.83 -15.20
C LEU A 175 -6.01 -7.80 -16.70
N SER A 176 -6.87 -8.70 -17.19
CA SER A 176 -7.35 -8.74 -18.58
C SER A 176 -8.80 -8.27 -18.67
N GLY A 177 -9.09 -7.54 -19.75
CA GLY A 177 -10.45 -7.11 -20.11
C GLY A 177 -10.82 -5.71 -19.60
N SER A 178 -11.82 -5.11 -20.18
CA SER A 178 -12.51 -3.86 -19.83
C SER A 178 -11.86 -2.50 -20.13
N GLY A 179 -10.57 -2.39 -20.43
CA GLY A 179 -9.95 -1.08 -20.74
C GLY A 179 -9.99 -0.08 -19.58
N GLY A 180 -10.15 -0.56 -18.34
CA GLY A 180 -10.13 0.26 -17.13
C GLY A 180 -8.71 0.64 -16.70
N SER A 181 -8.62 1.66 -15.87
CA SER A 181 -7.40 2.02 -15.17
C SER A 181 -7.48 1.45 -13.76
N PHE A 182 -6.56 0.53 -13.42
CA PHE A 182 -6.54 -0.16 -12.15
C PHE A 182 -5.31 0.23 -11.34
N ASN A 183 -5.50 0.41 -10.02
CA ASN A 183 -4.43 0.81 -9.12
C ASN A 183 -4.58 0.20 -7.71
N ALA A 184 -3.53 0.36 -6.89
CA ALA A 184 -3.46 -0.09 -5.50
C ALA A 184 -3.92 -1.56 -5.31
N PRO A 185 -3.25 -2.55 -5.93
CA PRO A 185 -3.62 -3.95 -5.80
C PRO A 185 -3.40 -4.47 -4.37
N ARG A 186 -4.27 -5.39 -3.93
CA ARG A 186 -4.09 -6.26 -2.75
C ARG A 186 -4.52 -7.67 -3.10
N VAL A 187 -3.72 -8.68 -2.77
CA VAL A 187 -3.93 -10.06 -3.22
C VAL A 187 -4.02 -11.02 -2.04
N LEU A 188 -5.12 -11.75 -1.97
CA LEU A 188 -5.37 -12.80 -1.00
C LEU A 188 -5.31 -14.19 -1.63
N ALA A 189 -4.63 -15.12 -0.95
CA ALA A 189 -4.80 -16.55 -1.23
C ALA A 189 -6.11 -17.05 -0.59
N LEU A 190 -6.93 -17.75 -1.37
CA LEU A 190 -8.18 -18.37 -0.93
C LEU A 190 -7.95 -19.83 -0.50
N ASP A 191 -8.89 -20.40 0.26
CA ASP A 191 -8.79 -21.80 0.74
C ASP A 191 -8.88 -22.84 -0.37
N ASP A 192 -9.50 -22.47 -1.49
CA ASP A 192 -9.66 -23.34 -2.66
C ASP A 192 -8.45 -23.31 -3.62
N GLY A 193 -7.36 -22.62 -3.23
CA GLY A 193 -6.12 -22.52 -3.99
C GLY A 193 -6.11 -21.37 -5.01
N ARG A 194 -7.21 -20.66 -5.19
CA ARG A 194 -7.26 -19.46 -6.03
C ARG A 194 -6.69 -18.24 -5.32
N CYS A 195 -6.42 -17.19 -6.09
CA CYS A 195 -6.06 -15.88 -5.56
C CYS A 195 -7.13 -14.86 -5.93
N ARG A 196 -7.50 -13.99 -4.99
CA ARG A 196 -8.35 -12.83 -5.27
C ARG A 196 -7.56 -11.56 -5.12
N MET A 197 -7.59 -10.71 -6.14
CA MET A 197 -7.08 -9.35 -6.10
C MET A 197 -8.22 -8.38 -5.82
N TYR A 198 -8.00 -7.44 -4.92
CA TYR A 198 -8.81 -6.24 -4.79
C TYR A 198 -7.98 -5.07 -5.31
N CYS A 199 -8.61 -4.17 -6.05
CA CYS A 199 -7.94 -2.97 -6.56
C CYS A 199 -8.97 -1.86 -6.78
N SER A 200 -8.48 -0.65 -6.94
CA SER A 200 -9.33 0.48 -7.30
C SER A 200 -9.53 0.52 -8.82
N ASP A 201 -10.75 0.77 -9.23
CA ASP A 201 -10.98 1.35 -10.55
C ASP A 201 -11.09 2.88 -10.34
N GLN A 202 -10.32 3.65 -11.05
CA GLN A 202 -10.13 5.09 -10.79
C GLN A 202 -11.40 5.94 -10.83
N VAL A 203 -12.53 5.40 -11.27
CA VAL A 203 -13.74 6.16 -11.51
C VAL A 203 -14.81 5.92 -10.44
N GLU A 204 -14.98 4.69 -9.97
CA GLU A 204 -16.21 4.33 -9.26
C GLU A 204 -15.99 3.61 -7.91
N GLY A 205 -14.78 3.14 -7.60
CA GLY A 205 -14.53 2.51 -6.32
C GLY A 205 -13.63 1.28 -6.36
N ILE A 206 -13.94 0.27 -5.53
CA ILE A 206 -13.13 -0.94 -5.38
C ILE A 206 -13.79 -2.10 -6.09
N VAL A 207 -13.02 -2.79 -6.90
CA VAL A 207 -13.38 -4.02 -7.62
C VAL A 207 -12.56 -5.20 -7.12
N SER A 208 -12.93 -6.42 -7.53
CA SER A 208 -12.09 -7.59 -7.34
C SER A 208 -11.96 -8.40 -8.62
N ALA A 209 -10.89 -9.19 -8.68
CA ALA A 209 -10.59 -10.08 -9.77
C ALA A 209 -10.08 -11.42 -9.21
N ILE A 210 -10.36 -12.52 -9.90
CA ILE A 210 -10.00 -13.87 -9.49
C ILE A 210 -8.94 -14.46 -10.42
N SER A 211 -8.00 -15.19 -9.83
CA SER A 211 -6.96 -15.95 -10.53
C SER A 211 -7.05 -17.43 -10.18
N GLU A 212 -6.91 -18.28 -11.19
CA GLU A 212 -6.87 -19.75 -11.09
C GLU A 212 -5.47 -20.31 -11.42
N ASP A 213 -4.47 -19.45 -11.58
CA ASP A 213 -3.10 -19.78 -11.99
C ASP A 213 -2.04 -19.14 -11.07
N ASP A 214 -2.18 -19.34 -9.76
CA ASP A 214 -1.26 -18.87 -8.73
C ASP A 214 -1.02 -17.35 -8.75
N GLY A 215 -2.04 -16.58 -9.14
CA GLY A 215 -2.00 -15.13 -9.18
C GLY A 215 -1.26 -14.53 -10.40
N TYR A 216 -1.10 -15.30 -11.49
CA TYR A 216 -0.44 -14.77 -12.69
C TYR A 216 -1.40 -14.02 -13.60
N ASN A 217 -2.61 -14.52 -13.86
CA ASN A 217 -3.66 -13.83 -14.59
C ASN A 217 -4.90 -13.66 -13.72
N PHE A 218 -5.54 -12.50 -13.82
CA PHE A 218 -6.76 -12.20 -13.10
C PHE A 218 -7.88 -11.83 -14.07
N THR A 219 -9.10 -12.29 -13.75
CA THR A 219 -10.32 -11.94 -14.46
C THR A 219 -11.24 -11.18 -13.50
N LEU A 220 -11.75 -10.03 -13.93
CA LEU A 220 -12.65 -9.22 -13.11
C LEU A 220 -13.89 -10.02 -12.69
N GLU A 221 -14.22 -9.95 -11.41
CA GLU A 221 -15.48 -10.47 -10.86
C GLU A 221 -16.59 -9.43 -11.05
N ALA A 222 -17.82 -9.91 -11.30
CA ALA A 222 -18.95 -9.03 -11.51
C ALA A 222 -19.28 -8.17 -10.28
N GLY A 223 -19.67 -6.95 -10.50
CA GLY A 223 -20.06 -5.98 -9.47
C GLY A 223 -18.86 -5.30 -8.79
N ARG A 224 -19.15 -4.31 -7.98
CA ARG A 224 -18.20 -3.57 -7.18
C ARG A 224 -18.22 -4.01 -5.73
N ARG A 225 -17.07 -3.94 -5.08
CA ARG A 225 -16.92 -4.29 -3.65
C ARG A 225 -17.29 -3.09 -2.78
N ILE A 226 -16.79 -1.92 -3.15
CA ILE A 226 -17.12 -0.63 -2.51
C ILE A 226 -17.49 0.36 -3.60
N VAL A 227 -18.61 1.05 -3.41
CA VAL A 227 -19.05 2.20 -4.21
C VAL A 227 -19.12 3.45 -3.32
N ARG A 228 -19.10 4.63 -3.92
CA ARG A 228 -19.22 5.90 -3.20
C ARG A 228 -20.61 6.07 -2.60
N GLU A 229 -20.71 6.21 -1.31
CA GLU A 229 -21.99 6.39 -0.58
C GLU A 229 -21.84 7.35 0.61
N LEU A 230 -20.64 7.39 1.21
CA LEU A 230 -20.37 8.22 2.38
C LEU A 230 -19.86 9.61 1.98
N PRO A 231 -20.09 10.64 2.81
CA PRO A 231 -19.56 11.99 2.56
C PRO A 231 -18.03 12.03 2.41
N TYR A 232 -17.33 11.10 3.07
CA TYR A 232 -15.88 10.94 3.02
C TYR A 232 -15.35 10.42 1.69
N GLU A 233 -16.21 9.86 0.85
CA GLU A 233 -15.92 9.25 -0.45
C GLU A 233 -16.40 10.12 -1.62
N ALA A 234 -16.70 11.40 -1.39
CA ALA A 234 -17.38 12.26 -2.37
C ALA A 234 -16.69 12.32 -3.73
N HIS A 235 -15.37 12.12 -3.77
CA HIS A 235 -14.60 12.02 -5.01
C HIS A 235 -14.37 10.56 -5.42
N VAL A 236 -13.78 9.73 -4.54
CA VAL A 236 -13.54 8.29 -4.79
C VAL A 236 -13.34 7.52 -3.49
N ALA A 237 -13.72 6.22 -3.50
CA ALA A 237 -13.29 5.20 -2.54
C ALA A 237 -12.22 4.34 -3.22
N TYR A 238 -11.02 4.22 -2.62
CA TYR A 238 -9.87 3.58 -3.28
C TYR A 238 -8.90 2.91 -2.29
N ALA A 239 -7.85 2.30 -2.82
CA ALA A 239 -6.73 1.71 -2.08
C ALA A 239 -7.19 0.76 -0.95
N PRO A 240 -7.75 -0.41 -1.31
CA PRO A 240 -8.17 -1.39 -0.32
C PRO A 240 -6.98 -2.05 0.36
N GLU A 241 -7.11 -2.32 1.65
CA GLU A 241 -6.33 -3.30 2.41
C GLU A 241 -7.31 -4.33 2.95
N VAL A 242 -7.13 -5.60 2.59
CA VAL A 242 -8.10 -6.65 2.91
C VAL A 242 -7.45 -7.75 3.74
N LEU A 243 -8.03 -8.01 4.90
CA LEU A 243 -7.62 -9.07 5.81
C LEU A 243 -8.69 -10.16 5.86
N ARG A 244 -8.25 -11.40 5.85
CA ARG A 244 -9.09 -12.55 6.11
C ARG A 244 -8.97 -12.93 7.58
N ILE A 245 -10.10 -13.14 8.27
CA ILE A 245 -10.13 -13.49 9.68
C ILE A 245 -10.19 -15.02 9.80
N GLU A 246 -9.34 -15.61 10.64
CA GLU A 246 -9.43 -17.03 10.97
C GLU A 246 -10.81 -17.36 11.54
N GLY A 247 -11.42 -18.45 11.06
CA GLY A 247 -12.76 -18.82 11.48
C GLY A 247 -13.89 -18.20 10.66
N GLY A 248 -13.58 -17.26 9.77
CA GLY A 248 -14.51 -16.71 8.77
C GLY A 248 -14.59 -15.19 8.74
N GLY A 249 -14.99 -14.66 7.58
CA GLY A 249 -15.17 -13.24 7.33
C GLY A 249 -13.90 -12.51 6.91
N TYR A 250 -14.10 -11.24 6.56
CA TYR A 250 -13.08 -10.36 6.05
C TYR A 250 -13.26 -8.95 6.64
N ARG A 251 -12.13 -8.27 6.85
CA ARG A 251 -12.05 -6.83 7.13
C ARG A 251 -11.38 -6.14 5.97
N MET A 252 -11.99 -5.06 5.47
CA MET A 252 -11.35 -4.14 4.55
C MET A 252 -11.16 -2.79 5.24
N TYR A 253 -9.95 -2.23 5.10
CA TYR A 253 -9.69 -0.81 5.28
C TYR A 253 -9.50 -0.20 3.90
N TYR A 254 -9.97 1.03 3.68
CA TYR A 254 -9.85 1.68 2.39
C TYR A 254 -9.82 3.20 2.54
N ALA A 255 -9.30 3.89 1.55
CA ALA A 255 -9.23 5.33 1.57
C ALA A 255 -10.53 5.96 1.04
N GLY A 256 -11.08 6.88 1.81
CA GLY A 256 -12.16 7.77 1.38
C GLY A 256 -11.59 9.12 0.99
N TYR A 257 -11.56 9.43 -0.32
CA TYR A 257 -11.11 10.71 -0.85
C TYR A 257 -12.31 11.63 -1.04
N ARG A 258 -12.44 12.58 -0.13
CA ARG A 258 -13.54 13.56 -0.17
C ARG A 258 -13.28 14.65 -1.20
N ASP A 259 -12.09 15.23 -1.15
CA ASP A 259 -11.65 16.34 -1.99
C ASP A 259 -10.10 16.46 -1.96
N PRO A 260 -9.46 17.28 -2.81
CA PRO A 260 -8.00 17.41 -2.86
C PRO A 260 -7.32 17.78 -1.54
N THR A 261 -8.07 18.23 -0.54
CA THR A 261 -7.53 18.67 0.76
C THR A 261 -7.79 17.68 1.89
N TYR A 262 -8.54 16.58 1.64
CA TYR A 262 -8.95 15.67 2.70
C TYR A 262 -9.13 14.24 2.22
N THR A 263 -8.41 13.33 2.86
CA THR A 263 -8.56 11.87 2.70
C THR A 263 -8.45 11.21 4.07
N CYS A 264 -9.30 10.22 4.37
CA CYS A 264 -9.30 9.45 5.61
C CYS A 264 -9.35 7.96 5.33
N ILE A 265 -9.14 7.12 6.35
CA ILE A 265 -9.27 5.67 6.22
C ILE A 265 -10.61 5.23 6.80
N LEU A 266 -11.38 4.52 5.99
CA LEU A 266 -12.67 3.93 6.28
C LEU A 266 -12.54 2.40 6.43
N THR A 267 -13.63 1.73 6.80
CA THR A 267 -13.62 0.27 6.93
C THR A 267 -14.94 -0.35 6.48
N ALA A 268 -14.85 -1.63 6.09
CA ALA A 268 -16.00 -2.48 5.81
C ALA A 268 -15.72 -3.92 6.26
N VAL A 269 -16.78 -4.70 6.49
CA VAL A 269 -16.73 -6.13 6.80
C VAL A 269 -17.49 -6.94 5.77
N SER A 270 -17.11 -8.20 5.60
CA SER A 270 -17.76 -9.11 4.66
C SER A 270 -17.66 -10.55 5.17
N ASP A 271 -18.67 -11.38 4.89
CA ASP A 271 -18.64 -12.81 5.18
C ASP A 271 -18.02 -13.62 4.01
N ASP A 272 -18.14 -13.10 2.77
CA ASP A 272 -17.80 -13.83 1.54
C ASP A 272 -16.66 -13.18 0.73
N GLY A 273 -16.21 -11.97 1.13
CA GLY A 273 -15.24 -11.17 0.40
C GLY A 273 -15.81 -10.51 -0.87
N LEU A 274 -17.10 -10.63 -1.13
CA LEU A 274 -17.78 -10.09 -2.31
C LEU A 274 -18.83 -9.03 -1.95
N THR A 275 -19.59 -9.27 -0.89
CA THR A 275 -20.61 -8.36 -0.35
C THR A 275 -20.06 -7.67 0.89
N TRP A 276 -20.02 -6.35 0.89
CA TRP A 276 -19.36 -5.56 1.93
C TRP A 276 -20.33 -4.64 2.66
N HIS A 277 -20.21 -4.58 3.98
CA HIS A 277 -20.96 -3.71 4.87
C HIS A 277 -20.04 -2.65 5.44
N LYS A 278 -20.23 -1.41 5.04
CA LYS A 278 -19.40 -0.27 5.43
C LYS A 278 -19.65 0.18 6.87
N GLY A 279 -18.60 0.57 7.57
CA GLY A 279 -18.70 1.43 8.75
C GLY A 279 -19.11 2.84 8.33
N SER A 280 -19.85 3.53 9.19
CA SER A 280 -20.33 4.91 8.92
C SER A 280 -19.26 5.98 9.15
N GLU A 281 -18.26 5.69 9.96
CA GLU A 281 -17.26 6.66 10.41
C GLU A 281 -15.83 6.21 10.03
N PRO A 282 -14.92 7.16 9.81
CA PRO A 282 -13.50 6.84 9.60
C PRO A 282 -12.86 6.18 10.82
N VAL A 283 -11.94 5.25 10.56
CA VAL A 283 -11.10 4.61 11.59
C VAL A 283 -9.79 5.35 11.80
N ILE A 284 -9.28 6.04 10.77
CA ILE A 284 -8.15 6.97 10.85
C ILE A 284 -8.58 8.30 10.23
N LEU A 285 -8.48 9.36 11.02
CA LEU A 285 -8.70 10.73 10.58
C LEU A 285 -7.35 11.45 10.41
N PRO A 286 -7.24 12.38 9.45
CA PRO A 286 -6.14 13.35 9.46
C PRO A 286 -6.09 14.09 10.81
N GLY A 287 -4.89 14.52 11.24
CA GLY A 287 -4.78 15.32 12.47
C GLY A 287 -3.48 15.19 13.23
N GLY A 288 -2.62 14.25 12.87
CA GLY A 288 -1.28 14.15 13.42
C GLY A 288 -0.28 15.14 12.77
N PRO A 289 0.93 15.25 13.30
CA PRO A 289 1.93 16.18 12.77
C PRO A 289 2.42 15.78 11.37
N TYR A 290 2.27 14.52 10.98
CA TYR A 290 2.75 13.98 9.71
C TYR A 290 1.62 13.62 8.73
N ASP A 291 0.37 13.68 9.18
CA ASP A 291 -0.81 13.35 8.39
C ASP A 291 -1.96 14.36 8.63
N SER A 292 -1.62 15.64 8.82
CA SER A 292 -2.62 16.65 9.18
C SER A 292 -3.65 16.91 8.08
N ALA A 293 -3.38 16.53 6.85
CA ALA A 293 -4.27 16.74 5.70
C ALA A 293 -4.86 15.46 5.15
N LYS A 294 -4.07 14.37 5.00
CA LYS A 294 -4.52 13.17 4.30
C LYS A 294 -3.95 11.90 4.90
N CYS A 295 -4.78 10.84 4.87
CA CYS A 295 -4.43 9.47 5.23
C CYS A 295 -4.98 8.56 4.13
N SER A 296 -4.10 7.79 3.46
CA SER A 296 -4.50 6.86 2.39
C SER A 296 -3.51 5.69 2.25
N GLU A 297 -3.78 4.79 1.34
CA GLU A 297 -2.96 3.61 0.98
C GLU A 297 -2.28 2.94 2.18
N MET A 298 -2.97 1.96 2.76
CA MET A 298 -2.57 1.35 4.03
C MET A 298 -2.16 -0.11 3.85
N ALA A 299 -1.43 -0.61 4.86
CA ALA A 299 -1.13 -2.02 5.10
C ALA A 299 -1.28 -2.33 6.58
N VAL A 300 -1.76 -3.53 6.91
CA VAL A 300 -1.95 -3.97 8.30
C VAL A 300 -1.16 -5.25 8.54
N ILE A 301 -0.41 -5.27 9.63
CA ILE A 301 0.30 -6.47 10.09
C ILE A 301 -0.18 -6.88 11.49
N ARG A 302 -0.04 -8.18 11.78
CA ARG A 302 -0.08 -8.67 13.13
C ARG A 302 1.27 -8.42 13.81
N LEU A 303 1.24 -7.89 15.04
CA LEU A 303 2.45 -7.73 15.84
C LEU A 303 2.86 -9.07 16.50
N PRO A 304 4.12 -9.22 16.93
CA PRO A 304 4.56 -10.39 17.68
C PRO A 304 3.67 -10.65 18.88
N GLN A 305 3.27 -11.91 19.06
CA GLN A 305 2.37 -12.31 20.12
C GLN A 305 3.03 -12.18 21.49
N VAL A 306 2.38 -11.49 22.41
CA VAL A 306 2.77 -11.45 23.84
C VAL A 306 1.89 -12.46 24.57
N GLU A 307 2.53 -13.33 25.37
CA GLU A 307 1.82 -14.37 26.12
C GLU A 307 0.79 -13.77 27.07
N GLY A 308 -0.43 -14.30 27.02
CA GLY A 308 -1.55 -13.84 27.86
C GLY A 308 -2.22 -12.55 27.39
N GLN A 309 -1.79 -11.96 26.28
CA GLN A 309 -2.44 -10.79 25.69
C GLN A 309 -3.20 -11.15 24.41
N PRO A 310 -4.28 -10.41 24.08
CA PRO A 310 -4.95 -10.57 22.79
C PRO A 310 -3.98 -10.19 21.64
N PRO A 311 -4.22 -10.70 20.41
CA PRO A 311 -3.46 -10.27 19.25
C PRO A 311 -3.53 -8.77 19.05
N ARG A 312 -2.39 -8.15 18.75
CA ARG A 312 -2.28 -6.72 18.44
C ARG A 312 -1.86 -6.55 17.00
N TYR A 313 -2.29 -5.45 16.40
CA TYR A 313 -2.05 -5.12 14.99
C TYR A 313 -1.42 -3.74 14.87
N ARG A 314 -0.69 -3.54 13.79
CA ARG A 314 -0.20 -2.21 13.39
C ARG A 314 -0.63 -1.94 11.96
N MET A 315 -1.21 -0.77 11.76
CA MET A 315 -1.53 -0.22 10.46
C MET A 315 -0.46 0.79 10.07
N PHE A 316 0.00 0.72 8.84
CA PHE A 316 0.85 1.72 8.19
C PHE A 316 0.04 2.38 7.10
N TRP A 317 0.23 3.67 6.87
CA TRP A 317 -0.40 4.37 5.76
C TRP A 317 0.46 5.53 5.28
N GLU A 318 0.20 6.01 4.07
CA GLU A 318 0.75 7.25 3.60
C GLU A 318 0.04 8.44 4.23
N GLY A 319 0.77 9.27 4.94
CA GLY A 319 0.27 10.48 5.57
C GLY A 319 0.84 11.73 4.93
N CYS A 320 -0.01 12.74 4.64
CA CYS A 320 0.41 14.05 4.13
C CYS A 320 0.27 15.11 5.22
N ASP A 321 1.35 15.82 5.51
CA ASP A 321 1.39 16.84 6.56
C ASP A 321 0.67 18.15 6.19
N GLY A 322 0.30 18.37 4.93
CA GLY A 322 -0.47 19.53 4.48
C GLY A 322 0.25 20.87 4.62
N THR A 323 1.57 20.88 4.75
CA THR A 323 2.37 22.10 4.98
C THR A 323 2.55 22.94 3.73
N GLY A 324 2.30 22.39 2.54
CA GLY A 324 2.33 23.10 1.28
C GLY A 324 1.00 23.76 0.90
N PRO A 325 0.96 24.51 -0.22
CA PRO A 325 -0.26 25.11 -0.77
C PRO A 325 -1.33 24.03 -1.06
N ASP A 326 -2.60 24.37 -0.93
CA ASP A 326 -3.75 23.52 -1.19
C ASP A 326 -3.72 22.18 -0.41
N LYS A 327 -3.18 22.22 0.83
CA LYS A 327 -2.98 21.03 1.66
C LYS A 327 -2.12 19.95 1.00
N ARG A 328 -1.29 20.32 0.06
CA ARG A 328 -0.15 19.52 -0.36
C ARG A 328 0.94 19.55 0.72
N GLY A 329 1.92 18.71 0.63
CA GLY A 329 2.97 18.68 1.65
C GLY A 329 3.91 17.50 1.44
N VAL A 330 4.62 17.18 2.50
CA VAL A 330 5.50 16.02 2.54
C VAL A 330 4.69 14.78 2.91
N TRP A 331 4.86 13.72 2.13
CA TRP A 331 4.23 12.43 2.40
C TRP A 331 5.24 11.48 3.04
N ARG A 332 4.78 10.79 4.07
CA ARG A 332 5.55 9.82 4.86
C ARG A 332 4.74 8.57 5.10
N VAL A 333 5.43 7.46 5.37
CA VAL A 333 4.74 6.31 5.95
C VAL A 333 4.64 6.52 7.45
N VAL A 334 3.44 6.63 7.94
CA VAL A 334 3.10 6.76 9.38
C VAL A 334 2.39 5.50 9.86
N SER A 335 2.17 5.36 11.17
CA SER A 335 1.57 4.16 11.71
C SER A 335 0.68 4.40 12.94
N ALA A 336 -0.14 3.38 13.24
CA ALA A 336 -0.93 3.29 14.46
C ALA A 336 -1.00 1.83 14.94
N THR A 337 -1.18 1.65 16.23
CA THR A 337 -1.38 0.34 16.84
C THR A 337 -2.84 0.17 17.23
N SER A 338 -3.41 -1.05 17.04
CA SER A 338 -4.77 -1.36 17.46
C SER A 338 -4.90 -1.21 18.98
N ALA A 339 -5.95 -0.52 19.42
CA ALA A 339 -6.30 -0.41 20.83
C ALA A 339 -7.18 -1.59 21.25
N ASN A 340 -7.01 -2.06 22.50
CA ASN A 340 -7.95 -2.98 23.10
C ASN A 340 -9.25 -2.25 23.46
N ASP A 341 -10.37 -2.97 23.54
CA ASP A 341 -11.68 -2.37 23.86
C ASP A 341 -11.73 -1.71 25.25
N ASP A 342 -10.74 -1.96 26.10
CA ASP A 342 -10.62 -1.43 27.47
C ASP A 342 -9.66 -0.22 27.60
N GLU A 343 -9.09 0.28 26.49
CA GLU A 343 -8.20 1.47 26.46
C GLU A 343 -8.94 2.72 25.84
#